data_353290b65be42d4d63d1de6e108bb044
#
_entry.id   353290b65be42d4d63d1de6e108bb044
#
_cell.length_a   1.000
_cell.length_b   1.000
_cell.length_c   1.000
_cell.angle_alpha   90.00
_cell.angle_beta   90.00
_cell.angle_gamma   90.00
#
_symmetry.space_group_name_H-M   'P 1'
#
loop_
_entity.id
_entity.type
_entity.pdbx_description
1 polymer ?
#
loop_
_entity_poly.entity_id
_entity_poly.type
_entity_poly.pdbx_seq_one_letter_code
_entity_poly.pdbx_strand_id
1 'polypeptide(L)'
;MKIIIALCFLIFNYSIYADVLPEAKSEIKITLAKKPTTRPMTIAFIPGQKKYYIADGGLAPLGSETEAPISKSLIHTYDQSGKYLSSTQAGFDNRSIFYNELTFQLTTITYNISSEAGFAPNTGIFSLDLDPQGNLKGSSKEVSNFNPAFGDSATMPSFDSKTNHYFAKQKRSDRVIIIDANDGSKLGEIHLDLKSAGVAFDDLSDSFIAATGIDGEELAILDVDHKAVLIFNTKGGYVGKSSLPKDIKLRAQNHYNGLGYTNNLFFIYNESEGEFGTYYGFKISSKSK
;
A
#
# COMPACT_ATOMS: atom_id res chain seq x y z
N MET A 1 45.79 -46.22 27.94
CA MET A 1 45.10 -45.06 28.49
C MET A 1 44.52 -44.28 27.30
N LYS A 2 43.20 -44.45 27.00
CA LYS A 2 42.52 -43.81 25.86
C LYS A 2 41.81 -42.55 26.39
N ILE A 3 42.24 -41.38 25.96
CA ILE A 3 41.63 -40.10 26.29
C ILE A 3 40.49 -39.89 25.28
N ILE A 4 39.25 -39.91 25.77
CA ILE A 4 38.05 -39.54 25.01
C ILE A 4 37.85 -38.04 25.18
N ILE A 5 38.10 -37.28 24.12
CA ILE A 5 37.79 -35.86 24.05
C ILE A 5 36.28 -35.75 23.67
N ALA A 6 35.47 -35.42 24.64
CA ALA A 6 34.07 -35.08 24.38
C ALA A 6 33.99 -33.65 23.84
N LEU A 7 33.66 -33.52 22.53
CA LEU A 7 33.44 -32.24 21.88
C LEU A 7 32.00 -31.81 22.19
N CYS A 8 31.82 -30.89 23.15
CA CYS A 8 30.54 -30.26 23.40
C CYS A 8 30.24 -29.26 22.27
N PHE A 9 29.34 -29.61 21.36
CA PHE A 9 28.74 -28.67 20.44
C PHE A 9 27.77 -27.77 21.22
N LEU A 10 28.18 -26.56 21.54
CA LEU A 10 27.29 -25.49 21.95
C LEU A 10 26.46 -25.07 20.75
N ILE A 11 25.24 -25.59 20.64
CA ILE A 11 24.25 -25.12 19.70
C ILE A 11 23.78 -23.76 20.24
N PHE A 12 24.36 -22.68 19.71
CA PHE A 12 23.78 -21.34 19.88
C PHE A 12 22.46 -21.33 19.10
N ASN A 13 21.36 -21.52 19.82
CA ASN A 13 20.06 -21.13 19.31
C ASN A 13 20.06 -19.62 19.15
N TYR A 14 20.43 -19.11 17.96
CA TYR A 14 20.07 -17.76 17.58
C TYR A 14 18.54 -17.74 17.45
N SER A 15 17.88 -17.30 18.50
CA SER A 15 16.51 -16.82 18.38
C SER A 15 16.58 -15.67 17.38
N ILE A 16 16.19 -15.92 16.14
CA ILE A 16 15.91 -14.88 15.18
C ILE A 16 14.69 -14.17 15.77
N TYR A 17 14.93 -13.12 16.54
CA TYR A 17 13.85 -12.23 16.94
C TYR A 17 13.29 -11.68 15.65
N ALA A 18 12.05 -12.00 15.34
CA ALA A 18 11.34 -11.35 14.27
C ALA A 18 11.34 -9.85 14.61
N ASP A 19 11.79 -9.04 13.67
CA ASP A 19 11.83 -7.58 13.85
C ASP A 19 10.43 -6.98 13.76
N VAL A 20 9.44 -7.77 13.33
CA VAL A 20 8.01 -7.43 13.37
C VAL A 20 7.57 -7.19 14.80
N LEU A 21 7.02 -6.04 15.07
CA LEU A 21 6.51 -5.68 16.40
C LEU A 21 5.24 -6.51 16.69
N PRO A 22 5.13 -7.21 17.83
CA PRO A 22 3.93 -7.97 18.18
C PRO A 22 2.67 -7.09 18.26
N GLU A 23 2.84 -5.83 18.66
CA GLU A 23 1.80 -4.82 18.72
C GLU A 23 2.23 -3.59 17.92
N ALA A 24 1.35 -3.13 17.04
CA ALA A 24 1.56 -1.95 16.23
C ALA A 24 1.53 -0.68 17.10
N LYS A 25 2.51 0.21 16.90
CA LYS A 25 2.61 1.45 17.67
C LYS A 25 2.12 2.62 16.84
N SER A 26 1.09 3.32 17.32
CA SER A 26 0.61 4.55 16.67
C SER A 26 1.62 5.66 16.86
N GLU A 27 2.19 6.15 15.74
CA GLU A 27 3.19 7.22 15.73
C GLU A 27 2.61 8.56 15.27
N ILE A 28 1.60 8.51 14.40
CA ILE A 28 0.95 9.72 13.86
C ILE A 28 -0.54 9.49 13.64
N LYS A 29 -1.32 10.57 13.80
CA LYS A 29 -2.73 10.67 13.41
C LYS A 29 -2.89 11.84 12.46
N ILE A 30 -3.58 11.62 11.35
CA ILE A 30 -3.93 12.65 10.37
C ILE A 30 -5.43 12.68 10.22
N THR A 31 -6.08 13.59 10.95
CA THR A 31 -7.53 13.77 10.84
C THR A 31 -7.86 14.57 9.59
N LEU A 32 -8.75 14.04 8.75
CA LEU A 32 -9.14 14.70 7.51
C LEU A 32 -9.88 16.00 7.80
N ALA A 33 -9.35 17.10 7.24
CA ALA A 33 -9.89 18.44 7.41
C ALA A 33 -10.91 18.81 6.31
N LYS A 34 -11.06 17.98 5.30
CA LYS A 34 -11.95 18.19 4.16
C LYS A 34 -12.63 16.88 3.79
N LYS A 35 -13.90 16.99 3.42
CA LYS A 35 -14.68 15.86 2.93
C LYS A 35 -14.03 15.31 1.65
N PRO A 36 -13.71 14.02 1.60
CA PRO A 36 -13.25 13.38 0.37
C PRO A 36 -14.32 13.43 -0.72
N THR A 37 -13.88 13.43 -1.98
CA THR A 37 -14.80 13.40 -3.14
C THR A 37 -15.67 12.16 -3.12
N THR A 38 -15.06 11.00 -2.84
CA THR A 38 -15.78 9.73 -2.61
C THR A 38 -15.33 9.07 -1.32
N ARG A 39 -14.12 8.53 -1.29
CA ARG A 39 -13.53 7.88 -0.12
C ARG A 39 -12.02 8.09 -0.07
N PRO A 40 -11.43 8.18 1.12
CA PRO A 40 -9.99 8.18 1.27
C PRO A 40 -9.40 6.87 0.74
N MET A 41 -8.29 7.00 0.04
CA MET A 41 -7.54 5.88 -0.53
C MET A 41 -6.15 5.79 0.13
N THR A 42 -5.11 5.52 -0.63
CA THR A 42 -3.77 5.38 -0.06
C THR A 42 -3.11 6.73 0.24
N ILE A 43 -1.99 6.68 0.94
CA ILE A 43 -1.21 7.83 1.39
C ILE A 43 0.25 7.66 0.98
N ALA A 44 0.88 8.76 0.56
CA ALA A 44 2.30 8.85 0.28
C ALA A 44 2.96 9.95 1.11
N PHE A 45 4.25 9.81 1.40
CA PHE A 45 5.07 10.83 2.03
C PHE A 45 6.27 11.17 1.17
N ILE A 46 6.54 12.46 0.98
CA ILE A 46 7.76 12.93 0.31
C ILE A 46 8.72 13.47 1.36
N PRO A 47 9.84 12.77 1.65
CA PRO A 47 10.76 13.16 2.72
C PRO A 47 11.34 14.57 2.55
N GLY A 48 11.78 14.91 1.33
CA GLY A 48 12.35 16.21 1.01
C GLY A 48 11.38 17.38 1.19
N GLN A 49 10.08 17.14 1.05
CA GLN A 49 9.02 18.13 1.23
C GLN A 49 8.40 18.09 2.62
N LYS A 50 8.66 17.03 3.39
CA LYS A 50 8.06 16.78 4.71
C LYS A 50 6.52 16.86 4.67
N LYS A 51 5.92 16.27 3.62
CA LYS A 51 4.48 16.33 3.36
C LYS A 51 3.90 14.95 3.11
N TYR A 52 2.68 14.74 3.63
CA TYR A 52 1.82 13.62 3.28
C TYR A 52 0.83 14.05 2.21
N TYR A 53 0.53 13.12 1.30
CA TYR A 53 -0.45 13.25 0.22
C TYR A 53 -1.41 12.09 0.32
N ILE A 54 -2.69 12.40 0.54
CA ILE A 54 -3.76 11.42 0.69
C ILE A 54 -4.64 11.50 -0.54
N ALA A 55 -4.70 10.40 -1.30
CA ALA A 55 -5.59 10.31 -2.44
C ALA A 55 -7.02 10.04 -2.00
N ASP A 56 -7.99 10.56 -2.72
CA ASP A 56 -9.36 10.08 -2.68
C ASP A 56 -9.77 9.57 -4.07
N GLY A 57 -10.52 8.49 -4.12
CA GLY A 57 -10.88 7.83 -5.36
C GLY A 57 -12.27 7.19 -5.31
N GLY A 58 -12.63 6.48 -6.38
CA GLY A 58 -13.92 5.83 -6.53
C GLY A 58 -14.86 6.57 -7.48
N LEU A 59 -14.30 7.39 -8.36
CA LEU A 59 -15.02 8.14 -9.39
C LEU A 59 -15.14 7.38 -10.71
N ALA A 60 -14.42 6.25 -10.84
CA ALA A 60 -14.46 5.47 -12.07
C ALA A 60 -15.89 4.99 -12.36
N PRO A 61 -16.31 5.03 -13.62
CA PRO A 61 -17.60 4.52 -14.04
C PRO A 61 -17.73 3.03 -13.70
N LEU A 62 -18.94 2.58 -13.40
CA LEU A 62 -19.27 1.19 -13.11
C LEU A 62 -19.84 0.54 -14.38
N GLY A 63 -19.17 -0.50 -14.86
CA GLY A 63 -19.68 -1.32 -15.98
C GLY A 63 -19.91 -0.52 -17.27
N SER A 64 -21.14 -0.40 -17.73
CA SER A 64 -21.51 0.29 -18.95
C SER A 64 -21.39 1.81 -18.93
N GLU A 65 -21.02 2.40 -17.81
CA GLU A 65 -20.82 3.86 -17.66
C GLU A 65 -19.48 4.34 -18.19
N THR A 66 -18.81 3.58 -19.02
CA THR A 66 -17.51 3.90 -19.63
C THR A 66 -17.54 5.14 -20.50
N GLU A 67 -18.73 5.58 -20.93
CA GLU A 67 -18.91 6.82 -21.69
C GLU A 67 -18.97 8.07 -20.82
N ALA A 68 -19.18 7.94 -19.52
CA ALA A 68 -19.19 9.08 -18.62
C ALA A 68 -17.76 9.65 -18.46
N PRO A 69 -17.59 10.98 -18.52
CA PRO A 69 -16.29 11.60 -18.31
C PRO A 69 -15.80 11.28 -16.89
N ILE A 70 -14.62 10.71 -16.78
CA ILE A 70 -13.98 10.48 -15.48
C ILE A 70 -13.60 11.83 -14.90
N SER A 71 -14.24 12.21 -13.79
CA SER A 71 -13.87 13.41 -13.04
C SER A 71 -12.56 13.17 -12.29
N LYS A 72 -11.81 14.24 -12.08
CA LYS A 72 -10.62 14.17 -11.22
C LYS A 72 -11.05 14.09 -9.76
N SER A 73 -10.48 13.17 -9.02
CA SER A 73 -10.58 13.13 -7.57
C SER A 73 -9.63 14.13 -6.90
N LEU A 74 -9.78 14.33 -5.59
CA LEU A 74 -8.92 15.21 -4.82
C LEU A 74 -7.71 14.46 -4.28
N ILE A 75 -6.63 15.21 -4.06
CA ILE A 75 -5.50 14.80 -3.23
C ILE A 75 -5.35 15.84 -2.13
N HIS A 76 -5.39 15.38 -0.89
CA HIS A 76 -5.28 16.20 0.30
C HIS A 76 -3.85 16.20 0.80
N THR A 77 -3.28 17.39 0.98
CA THR A 77 -1.89 17.56 1.41
C THR A 77 -1.84 17.98 2.88
N TYR A 78 -0.99 17.32 3.65
CA TYR A 78 -0.73 17.58 5.06
C TYR A 78 0.77 17.74 5.29
N ASP A 79 1.17 18.51 6.31
CA ASP A 79 2.56 18.56 6.73
C ASP A 79 2.97 17.29 7.50
N GLN A 80 4.26 17.20 7.88
CA GLN A 80 4.80 16.06 8.61
C GLN A 80 4.15 15.82 9.98
N SER A 81 3.48 16.83 10.56
CA SER A 81 2.76 16.72 11.83
C SER A 81 1.30 16.30 11.68
N GLY A 82 0.81 16.13 10.43
CA GLY A 82 -0.58 15.84 10.11
C GLY A 82 -1.49 17.07 10.04
N LYS A 83 -0.93 18.29 9.99
CA LYS A 83 -1.70 19.52 9.80
C LYS A 83 -2.05 19.71 8.34
N TYR A 84 -3.33 19.97 8.07
CA TYR A 84 -3.85 20.23 6.72
C TYR A 84 -3.19 21.44 6.06
N LEU A 85 -2.85 21.31 4.80
CA LEU A 85 -2.27 22.36 3.97
C LEU A 85 -3.18 22.76 2.80
N SER A 86 -3.59 21.78 1.98
CA SER A 86 -4.38 22.05 0.77
C SER A 86 -5.11 20.80 0.28
N SER A 87 -6.05 21.00 -0.63
CA SER A 87 -6.64 19.95 -1.46
C SER A 87 -6.61 20.39 -2.92
N THR A 88 -6.16 19.53 -3.80
CA THR A 88 -5.99 19.82 -5.21
C THR A 88 -6.60 18.71 -6.05
N GLN A 89 -7.35 19.09 -7.07
CA GLN A 89 -7.86 18.17 -8.07
C GLN A 89 -6.74 17.83 -9.05
N ALA A 90 -6.17 16.64 -8.94
CA ALA A 90 -5.02 16.19 -9.73
C ALA A 90 -5.18 14.71 -10.11
N GLY A 91 -4.60 14.33 -11.25
CA GLY A 91 -4.80 12.99 -11.79
C GLY A 91 -6.27 12.79 -12.22
N PHE A 92 -6.76 11.55 -12.07
CA PHE A 92 -8.14 11.18 -12.41
C PHE A 92 -8.81 10.51 -11.19
N ASP A 93 -9.16 9.23 -11.27
CA ASP A 93 -9.66 8.44 -10.14
C ASP A 93 -8.48 7.84 -9.37
N ASN A 94 -7.90 8.61 -8.46
CA ASN A 94 -6.66 8.28 -7.75
C ASN A 94 -6.92 7.20 -6.70
N ARG A 95 -6.70 5.93 -7.05
CA ARG A 95 -6.93 4.78 -6.17
C ARG A 95 -5.73 4.42 -5.32
N SER A 96 -4.53 4.70 -5.81
CA SER A 96 -3.29 4.49 -5.07
C SER A 96 -2.33 5.63 -5.37
N ILE A 97 -1.61 6.08 -4.35
CA ILE A 97 -0.60 7.14 -4.47
C ILE A 97 0.67 6.67 -3.78
N PHE A 98 1.81 6.93 -4.38
CA PHE A 98 3.12 6.62 -3.83
C PHE A 98 4.18 7.61 -4.30
N TYR A 99 5.26 7.71 -3.56
CA TYR A 99 6.43 8.48 -3.95
C TYR A 99 7.47 7.54 -4.54
N ASN A 100 7.84 7.79 -5.78
CA ASN A 100 8.92 7.07 -6.45
C ASN A 100 10.24 7.77 -6.13
N GLU A 101 11.04 7.18 -5.25
CA GLU A 101 12.32 7.74 -4.81
C GLU A 101 13.41 7.71 -5.91
N LEU A 102 13.26 6.83 -6.92
CA LEU A 102 14.21 6.73 -8.04
C LEU A 102 14.02 7.86 -9.04
N THR A 103 12.78 8.26 -9.29
CA THR A 103 12.44 9.33 -10.24
C THR A 103 12.09 10.64 -9.54
N PHE A 104 12.05 10.67 -8.21
CA PHE A 104 11.63 11.81 -7.38
C PHE A 104 10.22 12.32 -7.73
N GLN A 105 9.33 11.42 -8.10
CA GLN A 105 7.98 11.76 -8.54
C GLN A 105 6.92 11.24 -7.57
N LEU A 106 5.91 12.07 -7.33
CA LEU A 106 4.66 11.62 -6.75
C LEU A 106 3.82 11.00 -7.85
N THR A 107 3.41 9.75 -7.66
CA THR A 107 2.76 8.95 -8.69
C THR A 107 1.44 8.42 -8.17
N THR A 108 0.43 8.40 -9.01
CA THR A 108 -0.88 7.82 -8.71
C THR A 108 -1.18 6.66 -9.64
N ILE A 109 -1.87 5.67 -9.11
CA ILE A 109 -2.48 4.59 -9.88
C ILE A 109 -3.97 4.89 -9.93
N THR A 110 -4.48 5.08 -11.15
CA THR A 110 -5.90 5.28 -11.37
C THR A 110 -6.62 3.94 -11.46
N TYR A 111 -7.94 3.96 -11.37
CA TYR A 111 -8.71 2.73 -11.42
C TYR A 111 -8.46 1.92 -12.69
N ASN A 112 -8.16 0.65 -12.52
CA ASN A 112 -7.99 -0.29 -13.62
C ASN A 112 -9.34 -0.93 -13.96
N ILE A 113 -10.05 -0.35 -14.93
CA ILE A 113 -11.21 -1.01 -15.54
C ILE A 113 -10.69 -1.82 -16.72
N SER A 114 -10.46 -3.10 -16.52
CA SER A 114 -10.36 -4.02 -17.64
C SER A 114 -11.76 -4.54 -17.94
N SER A 115 -12.19 -4.38 -19.16
CA SER A 115 -13.36 -5.05 -19.72
C SER A 115 -12.89 -5.98 -20.86
N GLU A 116 -13.77 -6.81 -21.38
CA GLU A 116 -13.50 -7.56 -22.62
C GLU A 116 -13.13 -6.65 -23.80
N ALA A 117 -13.56 -5.39 -23.74
CA ALA A 117 -13.24 -4.35 -24.73
C ALA A 117 -11.89 -3.64 -24.49
N GLY A 118 -11.16 -3.95 -23.40
CA GLY A 118 -9.89 -3.32 -23.04
C GLY A 118 -9.99 -2.41 -21.83
N PHE A 119 -8.95 -1.59 -21.62
CA PHE A 119 -8.88 -0.65 -20.50
C PHE A 119 -9.63 0.65 -20.83
N ALA A 120 -10.33 1.20 -19.83
CA ALA A 120 -10.98 2.49 -20.00
C ALA A 120 -9.93 3.60 -20.21
N PRO A 121 -10.29 4.68 -20.93
CA PRO A 121 -9.42 5.86 -21.06
C PRO A 121 -9.04 6.43 -19.68
N ASN A 122 -7.83 7.00 -19.59
CA ASN A 122 -7.30 7.60 -18.35
C ASN A 122 -7.14 6.64 -17.18
N THR A 123 -7.02 5.35 -17.44
CA THR A 123 -6.60 4.35 -16.47
C THR A 123 -5.13 4.04 -16.66
N GLY A 124 -4.42 3.76 -15.55
CA GLY A 124 -2.99 3.49 -15.60
C GLY A 124 -2.23 4.20 -14.48
N ILE A 125 -0.98 4.48 -14.75
CA ILE A 125 -0.03 5.06 -13.82
C ILE A 125 0.33 6.46 -14.31
N PHE A 126 0.16 7.45 -13.43
CA PHE A 126 0.37 8.86 -13.75
C PHE A 126 1.31 9.51 -12.74
N SER A 127 2.30 10.27 -13.22
CA SER A 127 3.05 11.20 -12.37
C SER A 127 2.25 12.48 -12.17
N LEU A 128 2.32 13.04 -10.97
CA LEU A 128 1.64 14.28 -10.59
C LEU A 128 2.63 15.43 -10.56
N ASP A 129 2.25 16.55 -11.17
CA ASP A 129 3.11 17.73 -11.20
C ASP A 129 3.12 18.46 -9.87
N LEU A 130 4.31 18.67 -9.33
CA LEU A 130 4.56 19.45 -8.12
C LEU A 130 5.33 20.72 -8.44
N ASP A 131 5.11 21.77 -7.65
CA ASP A 131 6.02 22.90 -7.61
C ASP A 131 7.26 22.59 -6.73
N PRO A 132 8.29 23.45 -6.71
CA PRO A 132 9.48 23.23 -5.88
C PRO A 132 9.19 23.13 -4.38
N GLN A 133 8.07 23.63 -3.91
CA GLN A 133 7.61 23.57 -2.53
C GLN A 133 6.77 22.32 -2.26
N GLY A 134 6.55 21.45 -3.26
CA GLY A 134 5.75 20.24 -3.16
C GLY A 134 4.25 20.49 -3.17
N ASN A 135 3.76 21.60 -3.71
CA ASN A 135 2.33 21.79 -3.91
C ASN A 135 1.90 21.21 -5.26
N LEU A 136 0.75 20.56 -5.29
CA LEU A 136 0.18 19.98 -6.51
C LEU A 136 -0.27 21.09 -7.46
N LYS A 137 0.09 20.96 -8.74
CA LYS A 137 -0.28 21.91 -9.81
C LYS A 137 -1.63 21.58 -10.47
N GLY A 138 -2.25 20.44 -10.11
CA GLY A 138 -3.50 20.00 -10.74
C GLY A 138 -3.32 19.37 -12.14
N SER A 139 -2.09 19.17 -12.58
CA SER A 139 -1.73 18.47 -13.82
C SER A 139 -1.06 17.13 -13.54
N SER A 140 -1.14 16.22 -14.50
CA SER A 140 -0.54 14.90 -14.45
C SER A 140 -0.08 14.48 -15.84
N LYS A 141 0.90 13.56 -15.86
CA LYS A 141 1.44 12.96 -17.08
C LYS A 141 1.36 11.46 -16.98
N GLU A 142 0.85 10.81 -18.02
CA GLU A 142 0.86 9.36 -18.12
C GLU A 142 2.29 8.83 -18.11
N VAL A 143 2.53 7.84 -17.25
CA VAL A 143 3.77 7.09 -17.17
C VAL A 143 3.63 5.77 -17.92
N SER A 144 2.55 5.04 -17.65
CA SER A 144 2.20 3.82 -18.36
C SER A 144 0.72 3.49 -18.21
N ASN A 145 0.21 2.75 -19.17
CA ASN A 145 -1.13 2.16 -19.09
C ASN A 145 -1.08 0.83 -18.32
N PHE A 146 -2.19 0.47 -17.70
CA PHE A 146 -2.36 -0.89 -17.25
C PHE A 146 -2.38 -1.85 -18.44
N ASN A 147 -1.88 -3.05 -18.23
CA ASN A 147 -1.86 -4.12 -19.20
C ASN A 147 -2.22 -5.45 -18.51
N PRO A 148 -2.50 -6.54 -19.28
CA PRO A 148 -2.87 -7.85 -18.73
C PRO A 148 -1.82 -8.47 -17.79
N ALA A 149 -0.57 -8.00 -17.80
CA ALA A 149 0.48 -8.51 -16.92
C ALA A 149 0.16 -8.26 -15.44
N PHE A 150 -0.60 -7.21 -15.12
CA PHE A 150 -1.06 -6.93 -13.75
C PHE A 150 -2.12 -7.93 -13.24
N GLY A 151 -2.68 -8.75 -14.11
CA GLY A 151 -3.66 -9.79 -13.75
C GLY A 151 -5.06 -9.23 -13.53
N ASP A 152 -5.63 -9.50 -12.35
CA ASP A 152 -7.00 -9.08 -12.00
C ASP A 152 -7.19 -7.56 -12.11
N SER A 153 -8.24 -7.13 -12.80
CA SER A 153 -8.58 -5.71 -12.96
C SER A 153 -8.88 -4.99 -11.65
N ALA A 154 -9.24 -5.72 -10.62
CA ALA A 154 -9.48 -5.15 -9.28
C ALA A 154 -8.20 -4.94 -8.48
N THR A 155 -7.03 -5.38 -8.98
CA THR A 155 -5.77 -5.21 -8.25
C THR A 155 -5.43 -3.74 -8.03
N MET A 156 -4.90 -3.45 -6.85
CA MET A 156 -4.34 -2.14 -6.50
C MET A 156 -2.86 -2.31 -6.22
N PRO A 157 -2.01 -2.26 -7.26
CA PRO A 157 -0.59 -2.53 -7.11
C PRO A 157 0.08 -1.57 -6.15
N SER A 158 0.98 -2.10 -5.32
CA SER A 158 1.87 -1.31 -4.48
C SER A 158 3.25 -1.22 -5.12
N PHE A 159 3.87 -0.05 -5.04
CA PHE A 159 5.18 0.20 -5.62
C PHE A 159 6.27 0.09 -4.56
N ASP A 160 7.34 -0.62 -4.88
CA ASP A 160 8.58 -0.64 -4.10
C ASP A 160 9.70 0.06 -4.87
N SER A 161 10.11 1.22 -4.37
CA SER A 161 11.20 2.00 -4.98
C SER A 161 12.58 1.32 -4.85
N LYS A 162 12.77 0.40 -3.91
CA LYS A 162 14.05 -0.29 -3.73
C LYS A 162 14.33 -1.27 -4.86
N THR A 163 13.32 -2.01 -5.28
CA THR A 163 13.42 -2.99 -6.37
C THR A 163 12.94 -2.45 -7.71
N ASN A 164 12.27 -1.29 -7.73
CA ASN A 164 11.58 -0.73 -8.88
C ASN A 164 10.50 -1.67 -9.45
N HIS A 165 9.76 -2.33 -8.54
CA HIS A 165 8.72 -3.26 -8.91
C HIS A 165 7.36 -2.83 -8.38
N TYR A 166 6.31 -3.21 -9.10
CA TYR A 166 4.96 -3.25 -8.56
C TYR A 166 4.64 -4.66 -8.07
N PHE A 167 3.96 -4.73 -6.93
CA PHE A 167 3.38 -5.94 -6.37
C PHE A 167 1.87 -5.87 -6.52
N ALA A 168 1.31 -6.74 -7.36
CA ALA A 168 -0.10 -6.77 -7.71
C ALA A 168 -0.78 -8.00 -7.09
N LYS A 169 -1.33 -7.85 -5.87
CA LYS A 169 -2.07 -8.93 -5.21
C LYS A 169 -3.35 -9.23 -5.96
N GLN A 170 -3.60 -10.50 -6.22
CA GLN A 170 -4.79 -10.96 -6.90
C GLN A 170 -5.93 -11.17 -5.90
N LYS A 171 -7.15 -10.82 -6.32
CA LYS A 171 -8.35 -10.96 -5.50
C LYS A 171 -8.63 -12.44 -5.18
N ARG A 172 -9.03 -12.72 -3.94
CA ARG A 172 -9.35 -14.07 -3.44
C ARG A 172 -8.27 -15.10 -3.78
N SER A 173 -7.03 -14.74 -3.58
CA SER A 173 -5.87 -15.57 -3.92
C SER A 173 -4.70 -15.24 -3.01
N ASP A 174 -3.81 -16.20 -2.79
CA ASP A 174 -2.50 -16.02 -2.17
C ASP A 174 -1.48 -15.39 -3.13
N ARG A 175 -1.87 -15.22 -4.41
CA ARG A 175 -0.97 -14.84 -5.50
C ARG A 175 -0.72 -13.34 -5.55
N VAL A 176 0.55 -12.96 -5.69
CA VAL A 176 1.02 -11.60 -5.95
C VAL A 176 1.87 -11.62 -7.20
N ILE A 177 1.50 -10.86 -8.21
CA ILE A 177 2.26 -10.72 -9.44
C ILE A 177 3.32 -9.63 -9.26
N ILE A 178 4.55 -9.89 -9.71
CA ILE A 178 5.65 -8.94 -9.71
C ILE A 178 5.77 -8.35 -11.11
N ILE A 179 5.73 -7.02 -11.20
CA ILE A 179 5.77 -6.26 -12.45
C ILE A 179 6.99 -5.35 -12.45
N ASP A 180 7.77 -5.34 -13.52
CA ASP A 180 8.81 -4.35 -13.74
C ASP A 180 8.19 -2.97 -13.96
N ALA A 181 8.59 -1.96 -13.18
CA ALA A 181 8.06 -0.61 -13.32
C ALA A 181 8.63 0.13 -14.53
N ASN A 182 9.71 -0.36 -15.17
CA ASN A 182 10.27 0.30 -16.35
C ASN A 182 9.44 0.06 -17.61
N ASP A 183 8.91 -1.15 -17.79
CA ASP A 183 8.22 -1.53 -19.02
C ASP A 183 6.83 -2.18 -18.80
N GLY A 184 6.43 -2.40 -17.54
CA GLY A 184 5.16 -3.02 -17.19
C GLY A 184 5.12 -4.53 -17.45
N SER A 185 6.26 -5.19 -17.70
CA SER A 185 6.32 -6.63 -17.93
C SER A 185 6.20 -7.43 -16.64
N LYS A 186 5.61 -8.61 -16.74
CA LYS A 186 5.55 -9.55 -15.62
C LYS A 186 6.91 -10.20 -15.42
N LEU A 187 7.48 -10.06 -14.22
CA LEU A 187 8.73 -10.70 -13.81
C LEU A 187 8.50 -12.08 -13.17
N GLY A 188 7.39 -12.27 -12.49
CA GLY A 188 7.11 -13.52 -11.79
C GLY A 188 5.87 -13.43 -10.90
N GLU A 189 5.75 -14.41 -10.02
CA GLU A 189 4.67 -14.50 -9.03
C GLU A 189 5.23 -14.94 -7.67
N ILE A 190 4.57 -14.47 -6.62
CA ILE A 190 4.76 -14.88 -5.23
C ILE A 190 3.47 -15.56 -4.78
N HIS A 191 3.60 -16.68 -4.08
CA HIS A 191 2.51 -17.34 -3.36
C HIS A 191 2.73 -17.14 -1.87
N LEU A 192 1.80 -16.43 -1.22
CA LEU A 192 1.90 -16.11 0.19
C LEU A 192 1.56 -17.33 1.06
N ASP A 193 2.39 -17.65 2.04
CA ASP A 193 2.14 -18.72 3.00
C ASP A 193 1.07 -18.29 4.03
N LEU A 194 -0.17 -18.20 3.58
CA LEU A 194 -1.32 -17.86 4.40
C LEU A 194 -1.59 -18.89 5.48
N LYS A 195 -1.23 -20.15 5.23
CA LYS A 195 -1.39 -21.25 6.20
C LYS A 195 -0.55 -20.99 7.46
N SER A 196 0.70 -20.61 7.28
CA SER A 196 1.58 -20.26 8.42
C SER A 196 1.13 -18.98 9.12
N ALA A 197 0.49 -18.07 8.41
CA ALA A 197 -0.13 -16.88 8.99
C ALA A 197 -1.43 -17.19 9.78
N GLY A 198 -1.99 -18.39 9.61
CA GLY A 198 -3.22 -18.82 10.28
C GLY A 198 -4.49 -18.19 9.69
N VAL A 199 -4.46 -17.80 8.42
CA VAL A 199 -5.58 -17.17 7.71
C VAL A 199 -5.88 -17.91 6.42
N ALA A 200 -7.15 -17.92 6.00
CA ALA A 200 -7.54 -18.40 4.69
C ALA A 200 -7.49 -17.24 3.66
N PHE A 201 -7.38 -17.57 2.37
CA PHE A 201 -7.39 -16.54 1.34
C PHE A 201 -8.74 -15.81 1.23
N ASP A 202 -9.83 -16.42 1.67
CA ASP A 202 -11.16 -15.78 1.75
C ASP A 202 -11.22 -14.70 2.83
N ASP A 203 -10.43 -14.83 3.90
CA ASP A 203 -10.30 -13.81 4.97
C ASP A 203 -9.54 -12.57 4.45
N LEU A 204 -8.72 -12.75 3.40
CA LEU A 204 -7.96 -11.70 2.72
C LEU A 204 -8.53 -11.49 1.31
N SER A 205 -9.83 -11.34 1.21
CA SER A 205 -10.56 -11.29 -0.08
C SER A 205 -10.15 -10.15 -1.01
N ASP A 206 -9.45 -9.16 -0.47
CA ASP A 206 -9.12 -7.94 -1.18
C ASP A 206 -7.79 -8.02 -1.94
N SER A 207 -7.68 -7.21 -2.99
CA SER A 207 -6.51 -7.09 -3.87
C SER A 207 -5.48 -6.09 -3.35
N PHE A 208 -5.54 -5.73 -2.07
CA PHE A 208 -4.67 -4.74 -1.46
C PHE A 208 -3.44 -5.37 -0.83
N ILE A 209 -2.29 -4.77 -1.10
CA ILE A 209 -1.01 -5.10 -0.48
C ILE A 209 -0.20 -3.80 -0.32
N ALA A 210 0.66 -3.72 0.68
CA ALA A 210 1.61 -2.64 0.83
C ALA A 210 3.03 -3.17 0.70
N ALA A 211 3.83 -2.59 -0.18
CA ALA A 211 5.27 -2.82 -0.23
C ALA A 211 5.93 -1.96 0.84
N THR A 212 6.68 -2.58 1.74
CA THR A 212 7.35 -1.89 2.85
C THR A 212 8.75 -1.41 2.48
N GLY A 213 9.43 -2.10 1.55
CA GLY A 213 10.84 -1.90 1.23
C GLY A 213 11.81 -2.35 2.34
N ILE A 214 11.31 -2.99 3.41
CA ILE A 214 12.12 -3.52 4.52
C ILE A 214 12.64 -4.90 4.14
N ASP A 215 13.96 -5.12 4.22
CA ASP A 215 14.58 -6.41 3.90
C ASP A 215 14.05 -7.54 4.77
N GLY A 216 13.52 -8.58 4.11
CA GLY A 216 12.94 -9.76 4.74
C GLY A 216 11.51 -9.56 5.24
N GLU A 217 10.93 -8.36 5.11
CA GLU A 217 9.59 -7.96 5.56
C GLU A 217 8.88 -7.14 4.46
N GLU A 218 9.12 -7.45 3.18
CA GLU A 218 8.82 -6.57 2.06
C GLU A 218 7.35 -6.36 1.78
N LEU A 219 6.48 -7.26 2.23
CA LEU A 219 5.05 -7.24 1.90
C LEU A 219 4.19 -7.23 3.17
N ALA A 220 3.24 -6.32 3.24
CA ALA A 220 2.31 -6.17 4.35
C ALA A 220 0.86 -6.25 3.88
N ILE A 221 0.03 -7.02 4.58
CA ILE A 221 -1.40 -7.21 4.29
C ILE A 221 -2.21 -6.99 5.56
N LEU A 222 -3.33 -6.28 5.44
CA LEU A 222 -4.26 -6.11 6.55
C LEU A 222 -5.20 -7.32 6.65
N ASP A 223 -5.17 -7.98 7.80
CA ASP A 223 -6.16 -8.94 8.25
C ASP A 223 -7.21 -8.17 9.08
N VAL A 224 -8.37 -7.93 8.47
CA VAL A 224 -9.44 -7.13 9.09
C VAL A 224 -10.09 -7.89 10.25
N ASP A 225 -10.29 -9.19 10.09
CA ASP A 225 -11.04 -10.00 11.06
C ASP A 225 -10.28 -10.16 12.38
N HIS A 226 -8.96 -10.31 12.29
CA HIS A 226 -8.10 -10.41 13.47
C HIS A 226 -7.45 -9.10 13.88
N LYS A 227 -7.75 -8.00 13.17
CA LYS A 227 -7.15 -6.66 13.40
C LYS A 227 -5.62 -6.74 13.51
N ALA A 228 -4.99 -7.25 12.47
CA ALA A 228 -3.55 -7.42 12.43
C ALA A 228 -2.98 -7.06 11.05
N VAL A 229 -1.72 -6.66 11.02
CA VAL A 229 -0.94 -6.54 9.80
C VAL A 229 -0.06 -7.78 9.68
N LEU A 230 -0.27 -8.56 8.63
CA LEU A 230 0.50 -9.76 8.33
C LEU A 230 1.68 -9.37 7.45
N ILE A 231 2.86 -9.85 7.79
CA ILE A 231 4.11 -9.53 7.12
C ILE A 231 4.65 -10.77 6.40
N PHE A 232 5.03 -10.58 5.14
CA PHE A 232 5.61 -11.61 4.30
C PHE A 232 6.90 -11.08 3.64
N ASN A 233 7.80 -11.99 3.28
CA ASN A 233 8.96 -11.67 2.45
C ASN A 233 8.64 -11.87 0.96
N THR A 234 9.55 -11.46 0.08
CA THR A 234 9.41 -11.60 -1.37
C THR A 234 9.47 -13.04 -1.89
N LYS A 235 9.72 -14.03 -1.02
CA LYS A 235 9.58 -15.46 -1.35
C LYS A 235 8.20 -16.00 -0.97
N GLY A 236 7.32 -15.16 -0.44
CA GLY A 236 5.99 -15.53 0.06
C GLY A 236 5.97 -16.09 1.48
N GLY A 237 7.13 -16.25 2.12
CA GLY A 237 7.22 -16.77 3.48
C GLY A 237 6.60 -15.79 4.49
N TYR A 238 5.77 -16.32 5.39
CA TYR A 238 5.22 -15.57 6.52
C TYR A 238 6.34 -15.24 7.51
N VAL A 239 6.48 -13.98 7.89
CA VAL A 239 7.51 -13.47 8.80
C VAL A 239 6.95 -13.23 10.19
N GLY A 240 5.75 -12.68 10.28
CA GLY A 240 5.11 -12.36 11.54
C GLY A 240 3.86 -11.51 11.35
N LYS A 241 3.25 -11.15 12.49
CA LYS A 241 2.09 -10.23 12.50
C LYS A 241 2.25 -9.16 13.56
N SER A 242 1.72 -7.98 13.27
CA SER A 242 1.62 -6.86 14.20
C SER A 242 0.16 -6.59 14.52
N SER A 243 -0.24 -6.81 15.77
CA SER A 243 -1.63 -6.61 16.21
C SER A 243 -1.96 -5.12 16.29
N LEU A 244 -3.10 -4.74 15.73
CA LEU A 244 -3.60 -3.37 15.81
C LEU A 244 -4.33 -3.12 17.14
N PRO A 245 -4.44 -1.86 17.59
CA PRO A 245 -5.25 -1.52 18.76
C PRO A 245 -6.68 -2.03 18.65
N LYS A 246 -7.25 -2.54 19.75
CA LYS A 246 -8.59 -3.14 19.77
C LYS A 246 -9.72 -2.16 19.41
N ASP A 247 -9.51 -0.88 19.72
CA ASP A 247 -10.45 0.21 19.50
C ASP A 247 -10.48 0.71 18.05
N ILE A 248 -9.49 0.34 17.23
CA ILE A 248 -9.52 0.71 15.81
C ILE A 248 -10.70 0.04 15.11
N LYS A 249 -11.45 0.84 14.36
CA LYS A 249 -12.59 0.36 13.58
C LYS A 249 -12.18 0.20 12.13
N LEU A 250 -12.33 -1.01 11.62
CA LEU A 250 -12.00 -1.38 10.25
C LEU A 250 -13.28 -1.70 9.48
N ARG A 251 -13.27 -1.39 8.19
CA ARG A 251 -14.28 -1.87 7.24
C ARG A 251 -13.92 -3.29 6.83
N ALA A 252 -14.95 -4.13 6.61
CA ALA A 252 -14.76 -5.52 6.18
C ALA A 252 -13.98 -5.65 4.86
N GLN A 253 -14.12 -4.68 3.97
CA GLN A 253 -13.38 -4.66 2.70
C GLN A 253 -12.15 -3.75 2.83
N ASN A 254 -10.97 -4.31 2.60
CA ASN A 254 -9.69 -3.64 2.79
C ASN A 254 -9.55 -2.32 2.03
N HIS A 255 -10.09 -2.22 0.82
CA HIS A 255 -9.99 -1.00 0.03
C HIS A 255 -10.72 0.21 0.63
N TYR A 256 -11.55 0.03 1.67
CA TYR A 256 -12.13 1.13 2.43
C TYR A 256 -11.26 1.58 3.61
N ASN A 257 -10.17 0.86 3.89
CA ASN A 257 -9.30 1.14 5.04
C ASN A 257 -8.09 2.01 4.68
N GLY A 258 -8.02 2.53 3.46
CA GLY A 258 -7.02 3.52 3.05
C GLY A 258 -5.57 3.08 3.25
N LEU A 259 -5.27 1.83 2.89
CA LEU A 259 -4.00 1.19 3.21
C LEU A 259 -2.81 1.76 2.45
N GLY A 260 -1.65 1.81 3.10
CA GLY A 260 -0.40 2.16 2.46
C GLY A 260 0.77 2.01 3.42
N TYR A 261 1.98 1.91 2.89
CA TYR A 261 3.21 1.97 3.67
C TYR A 261 4.08 3.10 3.15
N THR A 262 4.34 4.07 4.02
CA THR A 262 5.19 5.21 3.69
C THR A 262 5.78 5.81 4.96
N ASN A 263 6.94 6.46 4.89
CA ASN A 263 7.61 7.07 6.03
C ASN A 263 7.85 6.07 7.19
N ASN A 264 8.15 4.81 6.86
CA ASN A 264 8.30 3.68 7.80
C ASN A 264 7.06 3.37 8.65
N LEU A 265 5.87 3.75 8.19
CA LEU A 265 4.61 3.54 8.87
C LEU A 265 3.60 2.85 7.95
N PHE A 266 2.86 1.90 8.51
CA PHE A 266 1.69 1.31 7.88
C PHE A 266 0.47 2.15 8.23
N PHE A 267 -0.19 2.70 7.20
CA PHE A 267 -1.33 3.58 7.39
C PHE A 267 -2.65 2.83 7.26
N ILE A 268 -3.57 3.20 8.12
CA ILE A 268 -4.96 2.72 8.11
C ILE A 268 -5.89 3.91 8.31
N TYR A 269 -6.93 3.98 7.49
CA TYR A 269 -8.00 4.96 7.63
C TYR A 269 -9.11 4.44 8.54
N ASN A 270 -9.45 5.18 9.59
CA ASN A 270 -10.57 4.95 10.48
C ASN A 270 -11.68 6.00 10.22
N GLU A 271 -12.75 5.57 9.56
CA GLU A 271 -13.87 6.44 9.21
C GLU A 271 -14.62 6.98 10.42
N SER A 272 -14.57 6.29 11.56
CA SER A 272 -15.39 6.63 12.74
C SER A 272 -14.77 7.70 13.63
N GLU A 273 -13.60 8.24 13.29
CA GLU A 273 -12.89 9.22 14.10
C GLU A 273 -12.70 10.55 13.36
N GLY A 274 -13.22 11.64 13.92
CA GLY A 274 -13.28 12.95 13.28
C GLY A 274 -14.46 13.08 12.31
N GLU A 275 -14.66 14.28 11.79
CA GLU A 275 -15.79 14.56 10.88
C GLU A 275 -15.70 13.80 9.55
N PHE A 276 -14.48 13.64 9.03
CA PHE A 276 -14.22 12.98 7.74
C PHE A 276 -13.27 11.79 7.86
N GLY A 277 -13.10 11.26 9.09
CA GLY A 277 -12.21 10.16 9.39
C GLY A 277 -10.76 10.57 9.68
N THR A 278 -9.99 9.60 10.13
CA THR A 278 -8.59 9.80 10.58
C THR A 278 -7.71 8.69 10.06
N TYR A 279 -6.56 9.05 9.49
CA TYR A 279 -5.49 8.11 9.20
C TYR A 279 -4.60 7.91 10.43
N TYR A 280 -4.32 6.66 10.71
CA TYR A 280 -3.33 6.24 11.71
C TYR A 280 -2.12 5.69 11.00
N GLY A 281 -0.93 6.22 11.32
CA GLY A 281 0.34 5.63 10.92
C GLY A 281 0.90 4.77 12.04
N PHE A 282 1.04 3.48 11.78
CA PHE A 282 1.53 2.49 12.73
C PHE A 282 2.93 2.03 12.38
N LYS A 283 3.82 2.07 13.37
CA LYS A 283 5.08 1.33 13.29
C LYS A 283 4.78 -0.15 13.55
N ILE A 284 5.10 -1.01 12.58
CA ILE A 284 4.83 -2.45 12.59
C ILE A 284 6.10 -3.30 12.64
N SER A 285 7.28 -2.68 12.47
CA SER A 285 8.58 -3.33 12.55
C SER A 285 9.55 -2.47 13.36
N SER A 286 10.53 -3.10 13.98
CA SER A 286 11.67 -2.42 14.61
C SER A 286 12.67 -1.91 13.57
N LYS A 287 12.67 -2.49 12.37
CA LYS A 287 13.43 -2.03 11.21
C LYS A 287 12.80 -0.80 10.56
N SER A 288 13.58 -0.14 9.75
CA SER A 288 13.16 0.91 8.83
C SER A 288 13.67 0.60 7.43
N LYS A 289 13.04 1.18 6.44
CA LYS A 289 13.47 1.14 5.04
C LYS A 289 14.84 1.83 4.86
#